data_d9f8096a54ce7b7cfc203776513d2b7f
#
_entry.id   d9f8096a54ce7b7cfc203776513d2b7f
#
_cell.length_a   1.000
_cell.length_b   1.000
_cell.length_c   1.000
_cell.angle_alpha   90.00
_cell.angle_beta   90.00
_cell.angle_gamma   90.00
#
_symmetry.space_group_name_H-M   'P 1'
#
loop_
_entity.id
_entity.type
_entity.pdbx_description
1 polymer ?
#
loop_
_entity_poly.entity_id
_entity_poly.type
_entity_poly.pdbx_seq_one_letter_code
_entity_poly.pdbx_strand_id
1 'polypeptide(L)'
;LERARQYQDVIDNFPKLFQSLRAQLNNLSEEPRQVPTGLTADALNQEILQVSSQLLESSRQAQQEQDRAREIADSLNQLPQQQTDARRQLNEVERRIGTQTGNNALAQAQNLALQAESARLKALVDELDLAQLSANNRQELSRARSELAQKQSEQLDAYLQALRNLQNSQRQREAEKAL
;
A
#
# COMPACT_ATOMS: atom_id res chain seq x y z
N LEU A 1 -7.59 18.38 -2.91
CA LEU A 1 -6.81 18.51 -4.16
C LEU A 1 -5.69 17.50 -4.26
N GLU A 2 -4.94 17.24 -3.19
CA GLU A 2 -3.82 16.29 -3.18
C GLU A 2 -4.29 14.85 -3.35
N ARG A 3 -5.36 14.45 -2.63
CA ARG A 3 -5.93 13.09 -2.75
C ARG A 3 -6.52 12.85 -4.14
N ALA A 4 -7.23 13.83 -4.69
CA ALA A 4 -7.77 13.75 -6.05
C ALA A 4 -6.66 13.51 -7.07
N ARG A 5 -5.53 14.22 -6.93
CA ARG A 5 -4.35 14.03 -7.79
C ARG A 5 -3.75 12.63 -7.63
N GLN A 6 -3.66 12.12 -6.41
CA GLN A 6 -3.17 10.77 -6.14
C GLN A 6 -4.06 9.71 -6.80
N TYR A 7 -5.37 9.87 -6.73
CA TYR A 7 -6.32 8.94 -7.37
C TYR A 7 -6.19 9.00 -8.90
N GLN A 8 -6.04 10.20 -9.46
CA GLN A 8 -5.83 10.36 -10.90
C GLN A 8 -4.51 9.73 -11.35
N ASP A 9 -3.45 9.92 -10.58
CA ASP A 9 -2.14 9.31 -10.86
C ASP A 9 -2.21 7.78 -10.85
N VAL A 10 -2.98 7.20 -9.94
CA VAL A 10 -3.20 5.73 -9.91
C VAL A 10 -3.90 5.28 -11.19
N ILE A 11 -4.96 5.99 -11.61
CA ILE A 11 -5.68 5.66 -12.84
C ILE A 11 -4.73 5.71 -14.04
N ASP A 12 -3.95 6.78 -14.16
CA ASP A 12 -3.06 7.02 -15.28
C ASP A 12 -1.90 6.02 -15.34
N ASN A 13 -1.37 5.64 -14.19
CA ASN A 13 -0.16 4.81 -14.08
C ASN A 13 -0.44 3.33 -13.79
N PHE A 14 -1.70 2.96 -13.55
CA PHE A 14 -2.07 1.60 -13.19
C PHE A 14 -1.50 0.54 -14.12
N PRO A 15 -1.62 0.63 -15.46
CA PRO A 15 -1.13 -0.42 -16.34
C PRO A 15 0.36 -0.67 -16.19
N LYS A 16 1.16 0.40 -16.07
CA LYS A 16 2.61 0.33 -15.87
C LYS A 16 2.98 -0.27 -14.53
N LEU A 17 2.35 0.23 -13.45
CA LEU A 17 2.63 -0.22 -12.09
C LEU A 17 2.23 -1.68 -11.89
N PHE A 18 1.06 -2.05 -12.37
CA PHE A 18 0.57 -3.42 -12.27
C PHE A 18 1.43 -4.40 -13.05
N GLN A 19 1.83 -4.02 -14.26
CA GLN A 19 2.71 -4.82 -15.11
C GLN A 19 4.09 -5.01 -14.46
N SER A 20 4.64 -3.94 -13.85
CA SER A 20 5.91 -4.00 -13.12
C SER A 20 5.81 -4.94 -11.91
N LEU A 21 4.74 -4.86 -11.14
CA LEU A 21 4.52 -5.75 -9.99
C LEU A 21 4.36 -7.21 -10.43
N ARG A 22 3.64 -7.46 -11.50
CA ARG A 22 3.48 -8.81 -12.07
C ARG A 22 4.81 -9.37 -12.58
N ALA A 23 5.63 -8.54 -13.22
CA ALA A 23 6.95 -8.94 -13.66
C ALA A 23 7.85 -9.30 -12.48
N GLN A 24 7.82 -8.51 -11.41
CA GLN A 24 8.57 -8.81 -10.18
C GLN A 24 8.09 -10.12 -9.53
N LEU A 25 6.78 -10.35 -9.49
CA LEU A 25 6.21 -11.60 -8.97
C LEU A 25 6.65 -12.81 -9.81
N ASN A 26 6.64 -12.68 -11.13
CA ASN A 26 7.04 -13.75 -12.03
C ASN A 26 8.56 -14.00 -11.98
N ASN A 27 9.36 -12.98 -11.70
CA ASN A 27 10.81 -13.08 -11.57
C ASN A 27 11.24 -13.61 -10.21
N LEU A 28 10.36 -13.61 -9.21
CA LEU A 28 10.60 -14.35 -7.99
C LEU A 28 10.60 -15.83 -8.34
N SER A 29 11.79 -16.39 -8.44
CA SER A 29 12.01 -17.78 -8.82
C SER A 29 11.25 -18.72 -7.89
N GLU A 30 10.60 -19.73 -8.46
CA GLU A 30 10.06 -20.84 -7.68
C GLU A 30 11.18 -21.69 -7.09
N GLU A 31 12.39 -21.58 -7.66
CA GLU A 31 13.55 -22.27 -7.13
C GLU A 31 14.06 -21.58 -5.89
N PRO A 32 14.31 -22.33 -4.81
CA PRO A 32 14.88 -21.76 -3.60
C PRO A 32 16.29 -21.21 -3.88
N ARG A 33 16.60 -20.08 -3.28
CA ARG A 33 17.94 -19.49 -3.36
C ARG A 33 18.95 -20.48 -2.84
N GLN A 34 19.97 -20.77 -3.65
CA GLN A 34 21.00 -21.75 -3.29
C GLN A 34 21.99 -21.17 -2.28
N VAL A 35 22.34 -21.97 -1.30
CA VAL A 35 23.36 -21.64 -0.33
C VAL A 35 24.72 -21.73 -1.02
N PRO A 36 25.58 -20.71 -0.91
CA PRO A 36 26.94 -20.78 -1.47
C PRO A 36 27.74 -21.93 -0.86
N THR A 37 28.56 -22.56 -1.70
CA THR A 37 29.46 -23.63 -1.26
C THR A 37 30.78 -23.07 -0.75
N GLY A 38 31.47 -23.80 0.16
CA GLY A 38 32.78 -23.43 0.62
C GLY A 38 32.86 -22.29 1.62
N LEU A 39 31.73 -21.91 2.24
CA LEU A 39 31.71 -20.87 3.27
C LEU A 39 32.41 -21.35 4.55
N THR A 40 33.31 -20.50 5.09
CA THR A 40 33.87 -20.69 6.43
C THR A 40 32.77 -20.50 7.48
N ALA A 41 33.02 -21.00 8.70
CA ALA A 41 32.09 -20.82 9.81
C ALA A 41 31.80 -19.35 10.10
N ASP A 42 32.81 -18.49 10.04
CA ASP A 42 32.67 -17.05 10.25
C ASP A 42 31.86 -16.39 9.12
N ALA A 43 32.18 -16.73 7.87
CA ALA A 43 31.46 -16.20 6.72
C ALA A 43 29.97 -16.62 6.73
N LEU A 44 29.70 -17.86 7.09
CA LEU A 44 28.34 -18.37 7.22
C LEU A 44 27.58 -17.67 8.33
N ASN A 45 28.22 -17.45 9.49
CA ASN A 45 27.60 -16.70 10.58
C ASN A 45 27.26 -15.26 10.20
N GLN A 46 28.14 -14.57 9.46
CA GLN A 46 27.88 -13.23 8.95
C GLN A 46 26.72 -13.21 7.96
N GLU A 47 26.66 -14.20 7.07
CA GLU A 47 25.55 -14.32 6.11
C GLU A 47 24.21 -14.55 6.83
N ILE A 48 24.20 -15.40 7.86
CA ILE A 48 23.01 -15.64 8.69
C ILE A 48 22.53 -14.33 9.35
N LEU A 49 23.45 -13.56 9.92
CA LEU A 49 23.12 -12.28 10.56
C LEU A 49 22.55 -11.28 9.54
N GLN A 50 23.16 -11.19 8.37
CA GLN A 50 22.70 -10.30 7.31
C GLN A 50 21.30 -10.69 6.80
N VAL A 51 21.11 -11.97 6.51
CA VAL A 51 19.80 -12.47 6.02
C VAL A 51 18.74 -12.36 7.10
N SER A 52 19.08 -12.58 8.37
CA SER A 52 18.15 -12.38 9.50
C SER A 52 17.66 -10.93 9.56
N SER A 53 18.56 -9.97 9.37
CA SER A 53 18.22 -8.55 9.32
C SER A 53 17.34 -8.22 8.12
N GLN A 54 17.65 -8.75 6.95
CA GLN A 54 16.85 -8.58 5.74
C GLN A 54 15.45 -9.19 5.88
N LEU A 55 15.36 -10.36 6.51
CA LEU A 55 14.08 -11.02 6.78
C LEU A 55 13.21 -10.19 7.72
N LEU A 56 13.80 -9.63 8.77
CA LEU A 56 13.07 -8.76 9.70
C LEU A 56 12.47 -7.56 8.98
N GLU A 57 13.26 -6.88 8.15
CA GLU A 57 12.81 -5.74 7.35
C GLU A 57 11.76 -6.15 6.32
N SER A 58 11.96 -7.26 5.62
CA SER A 58 11.01 -7.78 4.63
C SER A 58 9.68 -8.17 5.27
N SER A 59 9.73 -8.81 6.44
CA SER A 59 8.52 -9.16 7.21
C SER A 59 7.74 -7.93 7.65
N ARG A 60 8.46 -6.88 8.05
CA ARG A 60 7.86 -5.59 8.42
C ARG A 60 7.18 -4.94 7.21
N GLN A 61 7.82 -4.96 6.06
CA GLN A 61 7.23 -4.44 4.81
C GLN A 61 5.99 -5.23 4.41
N ALA A 62 6.05 -6.56 4.50
CA ALA A 62 4.90 -7.42 4.21
C ALA A 62 3.71 -7.09 5.12
N GLN A 63 3.96 -6.86 6.41
CA GLN A 63 2.92 -6.47 7.36
C GLN A 63 2.34 -5.10 7.02
N GLN A 64 3.18 -4.13 6.67
CA GLN A 64 2.75 -2.79 6.26
C GLN A 64 1.87 -2.83 5.01
N GLU A 65 2.25 -3.61 4.00
CA GLU A 65 1.46 -3.75 2.77
C GLU A 65 0.13 -4.45 3.04
N GLN A 66 0.11 -5.43 3.93
CA GLN A 66 -1.11 -6.10 4.34
C GLN A 66 -2.06 -5.14 5.08
N ASP A 67 -1.52 -4.31 5.97
CA ASP A 67 -2.29 -3.29 6.69
C ASP A 67 -2.86 -2.24 5.73
N ARG A 68 -2.07 -1.80 4.75
CA ARG A 68 -2.54 -0.88 3.69
C ARG A 68 -3.67 -1.48 2.88
N ALA A 69 -3.57 -2.76 2.53
CA ALA A 69 -4.61 -3.46 1.80
C ALA A 69 -5.93 -3.46 2.58
N ARG A 70 -5.88 -3.68 3.88
CA ARG A 70 -7.05 -3.61 4.77
C ARG A 70 -7.63 -2.21 4.84
N GLU A 71 -6.79 -1.19 5.02
CA GLU A 71 -7.22 0.22 5.06
C GLU A 71 -7.92 0.63 3.77
N ILE A 72 -7.38 0.23 2.61
CA ILE A 72 -8.00 0.49 1.31
C ILE A 72 -9.35 -0.21 1.22
N ALA A 73 -9.43 -1.47 1.59
CA ALA A 73 -10.69 -2.23 1.58
C ALA A 73 -11.75 -1.58 2.48
N ASP A 74 -11.36 -1.18 3.69
CA ASP A 74 -12.26 -0.50 4.64
C ASP A 74 -12.73 0.85 4.09
N SER A 75 -11.83 1.63 3.52
CA SER A 75 -12.17 2.94 2.93
C SER A 75 -13.14 2.80 1.75
N LEU A 76 -12.98 1.75 0.93
CA LEU A 76 -13.88 1.48 -0.19
C LEU A 76 -15.28 1.09 0.26
N ASN A 77 -15.41 0.43 1.41
CA ASN A 77 -16.72 0.10 1.99
C ASN A 77 -17.49 1.35 2.43
N GLN A 78 -16.79 2.39 2.85
CA GLN A 78 -17.39 3.65 3.30
C GLN A 78 -17.69 4.62 2.17
N LEU A 79 -17.08 4.41 1.01
CA LEU A 79 -17.11 5.37 -0.11
C LEU A 79 -18.52 5.69 -0.63
N PRO A 80 -19.44 4.72 -0.85
CA PRO A 80 -20.79 5.04 -1.32
C PRO A 80 -21.55 5.98 -0.37
N GLN A 81 -21.42 5.75 0.94
CA GLN A 81 -22.08 6.60 1.93
C GLN A 81 -21.46 8.00 1.94
N GLN A 82 -20.14 8.10 1.84
CA GLN A 82 -19.45 9.39 1.77
C GLN A 82 -19.88 10.18 0.52
N GLN A 83 -19.99 9.52 -0.61
CA GLN A 83 -20.45 10.14 -1.86
C GLN A 83 -21.89 10.67 -1.72
N THR A 84 -22.78 9.87 -1.16
CA THR A 84 -24.17 10.26 -0.92
C THR A 84 -24.26 11.46 0.00
N ASP A 85 -23.54 11.43 1.11
CA ASP A 85 -23.54 12.52 2.11
C ASP A 85 -22.97 13.82 1.52
N ALA A 86 -21.87 13.73 0.78
CA ALA A 86 -21.24 14.90 0.14
C ALA A 86 -22.19 15.56 -0.89
N ARG A 87 -22.83 14.76 -1.72
CA ARG A 87 -23.80 15.26 -2.71
C ARG A 87 -25.01 15.88 -2.07
N ARG A 88 -25.51 15.28 -0.99
CA ARG A 88 -26.64 15.83 -0.22
C ARG A 88 -26.27 17.19 0.37
N GLN A 89 -25.11 17.30 0.99
CA GLN A 89 -24.63 18.56 1.55
C GLN A 89 -24.46 19.63 0.48
N LEU A 90 -23.92 19.26 -0.68
CA LEU A 90 -23.75 20.18 -1.80
C LEU A 90 -25.10 20.69 -2.30
N ASN A 91 -26.07 19.81 -2.49
CA ASN A 91 -27.44 20.19 -2.92
C ASN A 91 -28.09 21.12 -1.91
N GLU A 92 -27.91 20.88 -0.61
CA GLU A 92 -28.46 21.76 0.44
C GLU A 92 -27.84 23.15 0.40
N VAL A 93 -26.51 23.24 0.24
CA VAL A 93 -25.81 24.53 0.14
C VAL A 93 -26.22 25.27 -1.12
N GLU A 94 -26.34 24.60 -2.26
CA GLU A 94 -26.78 25.20 -3.51
C GLU A 94 -28.23 25.72 -3.40
N ARG A 95 -29.10 24.99 -2.70
CA ARG A 95 -30.46 25.44 -2.41
C ARG A 95 -30.45 26.72 -1.57
N ARG A 96 -29.61 26.81 -0.56
CA ARG A 96 -29.48 28.02 0.29
C ARG A 96 -28.98 29.21 -0.53
N ILE A 97 -28.04 28.99 -1.43
CA ILE A 97 -27.54 30.04 -2.34
C ILE A 97 -28.70 30.58 -3.19
N GLY A 98 -29.52 29.66 -3.74
CA GLY A 98 -30.65 30.02 -4.57
C GLY A 98 -31.77 30.79 -3.84
N THR A 99 -31.86 30.64 -2.52
CA THR A 99 -32.88 31.33 -1.69
C THR A 99 -32.34 32.57 -1.00
N GLN A 100 -31.06 32.90 -1.14
CA GLN A 100 -30.45 34.06 -0.52
C GLN A 100 -30.98 35.36 -1.12
N THR A 101 -31.53 36.23 -0.28
CA THR A 101 -32.05 37.53 -0.70
C THR A 101 -31.43 38.64 0.15
N GLY A 102 -31.30 39.81 -0.41
CA GLY A 102 -30.78 41.01 0.25
C GLY A 102 -29.44 41.45 -0.29
N ASN A 103 -29.17 42.76 -0.13
CA ASN A 103 -27.95 43.42 -0.64
C ASN A 103 -27.13 44.07 0.44
N ASN A 104 -27.44 43.88 1.74
CA ASN A 104 -26.64 44.44 2.82
C ASN A 104 -25.34 43.68 3.02
N ALA A 105 -24.45 44.25 3.81
CA ALA A 105 -23.13 43.67 4.07
C ALA A 105 -23.21 42.25 4.69
N LEU A 106 -24.18 42.02 5.59
CA LEU A 106 -24.40 40.72 6.21
C LEU A 106 -24.84 39.68 5.17
N ALA A 107 -25.80 40.01 4.30
CA ALA A 107 -26.28 39.13 3.23
C ALA A 107 -25.14 38.79 2.27
N GLN A 108 -24.32 39.76 1.90
CA GLN A 108 -23.13 39.53 1.05
C GLN A 108 -22.13 38.60 1.69
N ALA A 109 -21.85 38.81 3.00
CA ALA A 109 -20.92 37.93 3.76
C ALA A 109 -21.46 36.50 3.83
N GLN A 110 -22.73 36.31 4.13
CA GLN A 110 -23.38 34.98 4.15
C GLN A 110 -23.32 34.31 2.79
N ASN A 111 -23.55 35.04 1.71
CA ASN A 111 -23.49 34.54 0.34
C ASN A 111 -22.08 34.06 -0.01
N LEU A 112 -21.04 34.84 0.36
CA LEU A 112 -19.65 34.46 0.17
C LEU A 112 -19.29 33.17 0.93
N ALA A 113 -19.77 33.07 2.18
CA ALA A 113 -19.57 31.88 2.99
C ALA A 113 -20.21 30.64 2.35
N LEU A 114 -21.43 30.76 1.83
CA LEU A 114 -22.13 29.67 1.14
C LEU A 114 -21.45 29.30 -0.17
N GLN A 115 -20.93 30.27 -0.91
CA GLN A 115 -20.20 30.02 -2.15
C GLN A 115 -18.88 29.27 -1.88
N ALA A 116 -18.16 29.66 -0.81
CA ALA A 116 -16.95 28.98 -0.38
C ALA A 116 -17.22 27.53 0.05
N GLU A 117 -18.32 27.33 0.79
CA GLU A 117 -18.74 25.98 1.19
C GLU A 117 -19.16 25.13 -0.02
N SER A 118 -19.87 25.72 -0.98
CA SER A 118 -20.22 25.06 -2.25
C SER A 118 -18.96 24.60 -3.00
N ALA A 119 -17.95 25.48 -3.11
CA ALA A 119 -16.69 25.14 -3.77
C ALA A 119 -15.96 23.99 -3.06
N ARG A 120 -15.94 24.01 -1.73
CA ARG A 120 -15.35 22.94 -0.92
C ARG A 120 -16.06 21.60 -1.14
N LEU A 121 -17.39 21.61 -1.14
CA LEU A 121 -18.19 20.41 -1.33
C LEU A 121 -18.11 19.86 -2.76
N LYS A 122 -18.02 20.73 -3.78
CA LYS A 122 -17.77 20.30 -5.16
C LYS A 122 -16.42 19.60 -5.29
N ALA A 123 -15.38 20.15 -4.68
CA ALA A 123 -14.05 19.54 -4.65
C ALA A 123 -14.09 18.17 -3.95
N LEU A 124 -14.83 18.07 -2.85
CA LEU A 124 -15.01 16.80 -2.13
C LEU A 124 -15.73 15.76 -2.98
N VAL A 125 -16.82 16.14 -3.66
CA VAL A 125 -17.56 15.25 -4.57
C VAL A 125 -16.64 14.74 -5.68
N ASP A 126 -15.87 15.63 -6.30
CA ASP A 126 -14.92 15.27 -7.35
C ASP A 126 -13.84 14.30 -6.83
N GLU A 127 -13.30 14.55 -5.65
CA GLU A 127 -12.33 13.66 -4.98
C GLU A 127 -12.94 12.27 -4.75
N LEU A 128 -14.16 12.20 -4.22
CA LEU A 128 -14.82 10.93 -3.94
C LEU A 128 -15.18 10.19 -5.24
N ASP A 129 -15.56 10.90 -6.29
CA ASP A 129 -15.80 10.29 -7.60
C ASP A 129 -14.51 9.70 -8.20
N LEU A 130 -13.38 10.39 -8.08
CA LEU A 130 -12.08 9.88 -8.48
C LEU A 130 -11.65 8.69 -7.60
N ALA A 131 -11.96 8.74 -6.31
CA ALA A 131 -11.73 7.60 -5.41
C ALA A 131 -12.50 6.35 -5.91
N GLN A 132 -13.76 6.54 -6.35
CA GLN A 132 -14.57 5.46 -6.89
C GLN A 132 -14.00 4.92 -8.21
N LEU A 133 -13.61 5.82 -9.14
CA LEU A 133 -13.03 5.43 -10.43
C LEU A 133 -11.71 4.67 -10.26
N SER A 134 -10.89 5.04 -9.27
CA SER A 134 -9.61 4.39 -9.00
C SER A 134 -9.72 3.17 -8.08
N ALA A 135 -10.90 2.87 -7.55
CA ALA A 135 -11.09 1.88 -6.49
C ALA A 135 -10.54 0.50 -6.84
N ASN A 136 -10.92 -0.04 -7.99
CA ASN A 136 -10.46 -1.36 -8.43
C ASN A 136 -8.94 -1.37 -8.65
N ASN A 137 -8.42 -0.32 -9.27
CA ASN A 137 -6.99 -0.20 -9.54
C ASN A 137 -6.17 -0.15 -8.24
N ARG A 138 -6.61 0.64 -7.27
CA ARG A 138 -5.96 0.73 -5.96
C ARG A 138 -5.98 -0.61 -5.24
N GLN A 139 -7.10 -1.31 -5.28
CA GLN A 139 -7.26 -2.60 -4.65
C GLN A 139 -6.36 -3.66 -5.30
N GLU A 140 -6.30 -3.72 -6.62
CA GLU A 140 -5.46 -4.66 -7.34
C GLU A 140 -3.96 -4.38 -7.11
N LEU A 141 -3.55 -3.11 -7.13
CA LEU A 141 -2.17 -2.73 -6.82
C LEU A 141 -1.78 -3.13 -5.39
N SER A 142 -2.67 -2.87 -4.43
CA SER A 142 -2.45 -3.22 -3.03
C SER A 142 -2.31 -4.72 -2.83
N ARG A 143 -3.16 -5.52 -3.46
CA ARG A 143 -3.06 -6.98 -3.43
C ARG A 143 -1.76 -7.49 -4.03
N ALA A 144 -1.37 -6.94 -5.18
CA ALA A 144 -0.14 -7.33 -5.85
C ALA A 144 1.10 -6.97 -5.01
N ARG A 145 1.12 -5.80 -4.39
CA ARG A 145 2.20 -5.38 -3.48
C ARG A 145 2.28 -6.26 -2.25
N SER A 146 1.15 -6.60 -1.67
CA SER A 146 1.06 -7.49 -0.50
C SER A 146 1.56 -8.88 -0.84
N GLU A 147 1.15 -9.42 -1.98
CA GLU A 147 1.59 -10.74 -2.46
C GLU A 147 3.11 -10.76 -2.73
N LEU A 148 3.63 -9.71 -3.38
CA LEU A 148 5.06 -9.59 -3.65
C LEU A 148 5.87 -9.54 -2.36
N ALA A 149 5.48 -8.69 -1.41
CA ALA A 149 6.15 -8.56 -0.12
C ALA A 149 6.11 -9.87 0.68
N GLN A 150 4.98 -10.57 0.66
CA GLN A 150 4.83 -11.86 1.31
C GLN A 150 5.75 -12.91 0.71
N LYS A 151 5.81 -13.03 -0.61
CA LYS A 151 6.69 -13.99 -1.29
C LYS A 151 8.16 -13.69 -1.08
N GLN A 152 8.55 -12.41 -1.09
CA GLN A 152 9.92 -12.01 -0.78
C GLN A 152 10.32 -12.41 0.63
N SER A 153 9.44 -12.21 1.60
CA SER A 153 9.65 -12.60 2.99
C SER A 153 9.77 -14.13 3.12
N GLU A 154 8.90 -14.89 2.46
CA GLU A 154 8.95 -16.36 2.46
C GLU A 154 10.25 -16.90 1.86
N GLN A 155 10.74 -16.31 0.78
CA GLN A 155 12.00 -16.72 0.16
C GLN A 155 13.20 -16.45 1.07
N LEU A 156 13.23 -15.29 1.74
CA LEU A 156 14.28 -14.97 2.69
C LEU A 156 14.25 -15.92 3.88
N ASP A 157 13.07 -16.26 4.39
CA ASP A 157 12.92 -17.22 5.47
C ASP A 157 13.43 -18.60 5.07
N ALA A 158 13.07 -19.09 3.90
CA ALA A 158 13.55 -20.37 3.39
C ALA A 158 15.07 -20.40 3.24
N TYR A 159 15.65 -19.32 2.72
CA TYR A 159 17.10 -19.18 2.59
C TYR A 159 17.81 -19.17 3.96
N LEU A 160 17.24 -18.43 4.93
CA LEU A 160 17.77 -18.41 6.29
C LEU A 160 17.74 -19.79 6.94
N GLN A 161 16.66 -20.54 6.75
CA GLN A 161 16.56 -21.91 7.26
C GLN A 161 17.64 -22.83 6.64
N ALA A 162 17.87 -22.67 5.33
CA ALA A 162 18.91 -23.43 4.63
C ALA A 162 20.31 -23.10 5.18
N LEU A 163 20.59 -21.82 5.45
CA LEU A 163 21.84 -21.36 6.06
C LEU A 163 22.04 -21.95 7.48
N ARG A 164 21.00 -21.93 8.29
CA ARG A 164 21.03 -22.49 9.64
C ARG A 164 21.24 -23.99 9.63
N ASN A 165 20.61 -24.69 8.69
CA ASN A 165 20.82 -26.13 8.52
C ASN A 165 22.27 -26.45 8.14
N LEU A 166 22.86 -25.66 7.24
CA LEU A 166 24.27 -25.79 6.89
C LEU A 166 25.17 -25.53 8.09
N GLN A 167 24.89 -24.49 8.88
CA GLN A 167 25.64 -24.19 10.10
C GLN A 167 25.61 -25.34 11.10
N ASN A 168 24.44 -25.93 11.32
CA ASN A 168 24.28 -27.08 12.20
C ASN A 168 25.06 -28.30 11.69
N SER A 169 25.04 -28.52 10.37
CA SER A 169 25.82 -29.60 9.75
C SER A 169 27.34 -29.40 9.93
N GLN A 170 27.81 -28.17 9.77
CA GLN A 170 29.23 -27.84 9.99
C GLN A 170 29.67 -28.09 11.46
N ARG A 171 28.85 -27.61 12.39
CA ARG A 171 29.12 -27.82 13.84
C ARG A 171 29.12 -29.29 14.19
N GLN A 172 28.23 -30.09 13.62
CA GLN A 172 28.17 -31.51 13.83
C GLN A 172 29.44 -32.22 13.30
N ARG A 173 29.90 -31.87 12.10
CA ARG A 173 31.13 -32.39 11.50
C ARG A 173 32.36 -32.04 12.32
N GLU A 174 32.43 -30.80 12.84
CA GLU A 174 33.53 -30.37 13.71
C GLU A 174 33.55 -31.15 15.01
N ALA A 175 32.38 -31.38 15.61
CA ALA A 175 32.27 -32.18 16.83
C ALA A 175 32.68 -33.62 16.60
N GLU A 176 32.34 -34.23 15.47
CA GLU A 176 32.75 -35.58 15.08
C GLU A 176 34.26 -35.69 14.87
N LYS A 177 34.89 -34.66 14.29
CA LYS A 177 36.36 -34.62 14.11
C LYS A 177 37.11 -34.47 15.42
N ALA A 178 36.51 -33.86 16.45
CA ALA A 178 37.12 -33.67 17.76
C ALA A 178 37.13 -34.94 18.62
N LEU A 179 36.39 -35.95 18.24
CA LEU A 179 36.37 -37.27 18.89
C LEU A 179 37.48 -38.16 18.30
#